data_dbcfe8bb767b8b2187a188bd2a5a7a80
#
_entry.id   dbcfe8bb767b8b2187a188bd2a5a7a80
#
_cell.length_a   1.000
_cell.length_b   1.000
_cell.length_c   1.000
_cell.angle_alpha   90.00
_cell.angle_beta   90.00
_cell.angle_gamma   90.00
#
_symmetry.space_group_name_H-M   'P 1'
#
loop_
_entity.id
_entity.type
_entity.pdbx_description
1 polymer ?
#
loop_
_entity_poly.entity_id
_entity_poly.type
_entity_poly.pdbx_seq_one_letter_code
_entity_poly.pdbx_strand_id
1 'polypeptide(L)'
;FCAVAMHSGVAPGTADSAATAMAAMHGRREAHLPDPPQALAAVGAAMAPLPPLLILHGDADNVVSVRNAAATAVLWAESLGARAGPVRTMQRGRRHAVRVTEYKARGRAQVTLREIVGLGHAWSGGAPGLNYSDPAGPDASSLVWAFVARQFKKI
;
A
#
# COMPACT_ATOMS: atom_id res chain seq x y z
N PHE A 1 5.53 3.02 15.98
CA PHE A 1 5.07 1.79 15.32
C PHE A 1 6.26 1.08 14.66
N CYS A 2 6.28 -0.27 14.68
CA CYS A 2 7.34 -1.06 14.07
C CYS A 2 7.06 -1.43 12.60
N ALA A 3 5.81 -1.31 12.15
CA ALA A 3 5.36 -1.57 10.77
C ALA A 3 4.01 -0.92 10.51
N VAL A 4 3.71 -0.66 9.23
CA VAL A 4 2.40 -0.22 8.74
C VAL A 4 1.96 -1.13 7.61
N ALA A 5 0.67 -1.45 7.54
CA ALA A 5 0.06 -2.11 6.39
C ALA A 5 -1.15 -1.29 5.93
N MET A 6 -1.29 -1.13 4.61
CA MET A 6 -2.39 -0.44 3.97
C MET A 6 -3.05 -1.36 2.95
N HIS A 7 -4.38 -1.47 2.96
CA HIS A 7 -5.16 -2.16 1.95
C HIS A 7 -6.18 -1.20 1.35
N SER A 8 -6.11 -0.97 0.04
CA SER A 8 -7.04 -0.10 -0.73
C SER A 8 -7.21 1.31 -0.14
N GLY A 9 -6.12 1.88 0.41
CA GLY A 9 -6.14 3.21 1.03
C GLY A 9 -5.86 4.35 0.06
N VAL A 10 -6.18 5.57 0.49
CA VAL A 10 -5.84 6.83 -0.20
C VAL A 10 -4.43 7.27 0.20
N ALA A 11 -3.70 7.87 -0.72
CA ALA A 11 -2.34 8.34 -0.46
C ALA A 11 -2.32 9.47 0.59
N PRO A 12 -1.35 9.47 1.52
CA PRO A 12 -1.24 10.50 2.54
C PRO A 12 -1.09 11.91 1.94
N GLY A 13 -1.73 12.90 2.57
CA GLY A 13 -1.61 14.32 2.19
C GLY A 13 -2.39 14.73 0.93
N THR A 14 -3.14 13.80 0.31
CA THR A 14 -3.91 14.10 -0.93
C THR A 14 -5.29 14.68 -0.67
N ALA A 15 -5.76 14.71 0.58
CA ALA A 15 -7.08 15.19 0.95
C ALA A 15 -7.07 15.92 2.29
N ASP A 16 -7.76 17.07 2.32
CA ASP A 16 -7.96 17.93 3.49
C ASP A 16 -9.44 18.26 3.75
N SER A 17 -10.32 17.80 2.84
CA SER A 17 -11.77 17.99 2.90
C SER A 17 -12.48 16.80 2.28
N ALA A 18 -13.81 16.69 2.49
CA ALA A 18 -14.63 15.64 1.87
C ALA A 18 -14.57 15.68 0.33
N ALA A 19 -14.59 16.88 -0.25
CA ALA A 19 -14.51 17.05 -1.71
C ALA A 19 -13.15 16.60 -2.26
N THR A 20 -12.05 16.97 -1.61
CA THR A 20 -10.70 16.55 -2.02
C THR A 20 -10.48 15.06 -1.76
N ALA A 21 -11.06 14.49 -0.70
CA ALA A 21 -11.03 13.06 -0.42
C ALA A 21 -11.70 12.24 -1.55
N MET A 22 -12.90 12.66 -1.99
CA MET A 22 -13.57 12.03 -3.12
C MET A 22 -12.75 12.10 -4.42
N ALA A 23 -12.15 13.25 -4.69
CA ALA A 23 -11.29 13.43 -5.86
C ALA A 23 -10.04 12.54 -5.79
N ALA A 24 -9.41 12.43 -4.61
CA ALA A 24 -8.26 11.56 -4.36
C ALA A 24 -8.62 10.08 -4.52
N MET A 25 -9.77 9.63 -3.96
CA MET A 25 -10.25 8.26 -4.13
C MET A 25 -10.37 7.88 -5.61
N HIS A 26 -10.92 8.75 -6.43
CA HIS A 26 -11.10 8.48 -7.87
C HIS A 26 -9.82 8.67 -8.72
N GLY A 27 -8.70 9.03 -8.12
CA GLY A 27 -7.45 9.28 -8.84
C GLY A 27 -7.52 10.43 -9.85
N ARG A 28 -8.48 11.35 -9.68
CA ARG A 28 -8.71 12.51 -10.57
C ARG A 28 -7.83 13.71 -10.23
N ARG A 29 -7.15 13.68 -9.10
CA ARG A 29 -6.12 14.65 -8.75
C ARG A 29 -4.77 13.98 -8.95
N GLU A 30 -3.91 14.62 -9.69
CA GLU A 30 -2.50 14.33 -9.59
C GLU A 30 -2.14 14.53 -8.13
N ALA A 31 -1.63 13.46 -7.50
CA ALA A 31 -1.15 13.54 -6.13
C ALA A 31 -0.01 14.55 -6.11
N HIS A 32 -0.33 15.77 -5.77
CA HIS A 32 0.67 16.74 -5.40
C HIS A 32 1.15 16.32 -4.03
N LEU A 33 2.17 15.48 -4.02
CA LEU A 33 2.78 15.07 -2.77
C LEU A 33 3.42 16.33 -2.17
N PRO A 34 3.02 16.75 -0.97
CA PRO A 34 3.75 17.79 -0.27
C PRO A 34 5.19 17.33 -0.11
N ASP A 35 6.12 18.26 -0.02
CA ASP A 35 7.52 17.95 0.23
C ASP A 35 7.63 16.93 1.38
N PRO A 36 8.52 15.93 1.30
CA PRO A 36 8.66 14.91 2.32
C PRO A 36 8.65 15.40 3.77
N PRO A 37 9.28 16.54 4.12
CA PRO A 37 9.19 17.11 5.47
C PRO A 37 7.78 17.55 5.88
N GLN A 38 6.97 18.08 4.96
CA GLN A 38 5.60 18.53 5.24
C GLN A 38 4.64 17.34 5.35
N ALA A 39 4.82 16.31 4.51
CA ALA A 39 4.06 15.09 4.61
C ALA A 39 4.33 14.36 5.94
N LEU A 40 5.57 14.37 6.41
CA LEU A 40 5.94 13.82 7.72
C LEU A 40 5.33 14.63 8.87
N ALA A 41 5.33 15.96 8.77
CA ALA A 41 4.69 16.84 9.74
C ALA A 41 3.17 16.61 9.82
N ALA A 42 2.52 16.43 8.68
CA ALA A 42 1.08 16.15 8.61
C ALA A 42 0.67 14.81 9.28
N VAL A 43 1.60 13.86 9.41
CA VAL A 43 1.36 12.56 10.08
C VAL A 43 1.77 12.61 11.55
N GLY A 44 2.16 13.79 12.10
CA GLY A 44 2.54 13.94 13.51
C GLY A 44 3.83 13.19 13.87
N ALA A 45 4.63 12.80 12.88
CA ALA A 45 5.86 12.07 13.10
C ALA A 45 7.00 13.04 13.44
N ALA A 46 7.08 13.46 14.69
CA ALA A 46 8.28 14.07 15.21
C ALA A 46 9.46 13.10 15.03
N MET A 47 10.26 13.29 13.97
CA MET A 47 11.65 12.83 13.84
C MET A 47 11.96 11.33 13.94
N ALA A 48 10.99 10.44 14.10
CA ALA A 48 11.24 9.01 14.00
C ALA A 48 11.25 8.56 12.53
N PRO A 49 12.18 7.71 12.09
CA PRO A 49 12.15 7.18 10.73
C PRO A 49 10.83 6.45 10.48
N LEU A 50 10.26 6.64 9.28
CA LEU A 50 9.05 5.93 8.90
C LEU A 50 9.26 4.41 9.03
N PRO A 51 8.28 3.68 9.59
CA PRO A 51 8.38 2.23 9.68
C PRO A 51 8.26 1.58 8.30
N PRO A 52 8.70 0.34 8.11
CA PRO A 52 8.44 -0.42 6.90
C PRO A 52 6.95 -0.50 6.57
N LEU A 53 6.61 -0.43 5.27
CA LEU A 53 5.25 -0.37 4.77
C LEU A 53 4.93 -1.54 3.85
N LEU A 54 3.79 -2.20 4.08
CA LEU A 54 3.15 -3.12 3.15
C LEU A 54 1.92 -2.45 2.55
N ILE A 55 1.79 -2.45 1.22
CA ILE A 55 0.61 -1.98 0.51
C ILE A 55 0.01 -3.13 -0.28
N LEU A 56 -1.30 -3.34 -0.13
CA LEU A 56 -2.10 -4.24 -0.95
C LEU A 56 -3.20 -3.42 -1.64
N HIS A 57 -3.37 -3.59 -2.95
CA HIS A 57 -4.40 -2.86 -3.72
C HIS A 57 -4.81 -3.65 -4.95
N GLY A 58 -6.11 -3.66 -5.26
CA GLY A 58 -6.63 -4.25 -6.48
C GLY A 58 -6.45 -3.32 -7.68
N ASP A 59 -5.98 -3.81 -8.81
CA ASP A 59 -5.82 -2.98 -10.01
C ASP A 59 -7.14 -2.67 -10.74
N ALA A 60 -8.22 -3.39 -10.39
CA ALA A 60 -9.58 -3.14 -10.86
C ALA A 60 -10.45 -2.40 -9.81
N ASP A 61 -9.84 -1.77 -8.80
CA ASP A 61 -10.54 -1.01 -7.77
C ASP A 61 -11.11 0.29 -8.37
N ASN A 62 -12.45 0.34 -8.47
CA ASN A 62 -13.19 1.46 -9.02
C ASN A 62 -13.66 2.47 -7.94
N VAL A 63 -13.44 2.18 -6.67
CA VAL A 63 -13.79 3.04 -5.53
C VAL A 63 -12.58 3.88 -5.14
N VAL A 64 -11.45 3.20 -4.87
CA VAL A 64 -10.18 3.85 -4.59
C VAL A 64 -9.18 3.47 -5.67
N SER A 65 -8.78 4.43 -6.48
CA SER A 65 -7.85 4.19 -7.59
C SER A 65 -6.52 3.59 -7.11
N VAL A 66 -6.05 2.57 -7.80
CA VAL A 66 -4.73 1.94 -7.55
C VAL A 66 -3.56 2.94 -7.64
N ARG A 67 -3.75 4.09 -8.29
CA ARG A 67 -2.76 5.18 -8.31
C ARG A 67 -2.38 5.65 -6.91
N ASN A 68 -3.31 5.58 -5.95
CA ASN A 68 -3.03 5.91 -4.55
C ASN A 68 -1.99 4.97 -3.94
N ALA A 69 -2.06 3.68 -4.25
CA ALA A 69 -1.08 2.70 -3.79
C ALA A 69 0.32 3.00 -4.33
N ALA A 70 0.43 3.29 -5.63
CA ALA A 70 1.70 3.65 -6.27
C ALA A 70 2.27 4.96 -5.70
N ALA A 71 1.43 6.00 -5.56
CA ALA A 71 1.83 7.29 -4.98
C ALA A 71 2.32 7.13 -3.52
N THR A 72 1.60 6.36 -2.70
CA THR A 72 2.02 6.06 -1.33
C THR A 72 3.35 5.32 -1.29
N ALA A 73 3.55 4.33 -2.17
CA ALA A 73 4.79 3.56 -2.23
C ALA A 73 5.99 4.43 -2.57
N VAL A 74 5.85 5.33 -3.55
CA VAL A 74 6.90 6.27 -3.96
C VAL A 74 7.22 7.24 -2.81
N LEU A 75 6.22 7.91 -2.25
CA LEU A 75 6.38 8.85 -1.14
C LEU A 75 7.14 8.23 0.04
N TRP A 76 6.71 7.03 0.44
CA TRP A 76 7.33 6.33 1.56
C TRP A 76 8.76 5.89 1.24
N ALA A 77 8.99 5.42 0.01
CA ALA A 77 10.31 5.00 -0.44
C ALA A 77 11.30 6.16 -0.48
N GLU A 78 10.89 7.32 -1.03
CA GLU A 78 11.71 8.53 -1.08
C GLU A 78 12.10 9.00 0.32
N SER A 79 11.12 9.03 1.24
CA SER A 79 11.37 9.42 2.65
C SER A 79 12.35 8.50 3.37
N LEU A 80 12.50 7.25 2.92
CA LEU A 80 13.42 6.26 3.48
C LEU A 80 14.70 6.06 2.63
N GLY A 81 14.89 6.83 1.56
CA GLY A 81 15.99 6.66 0.64
C GLY A 81 15.99 5.28 -0.05
N ALA A 82 14.82 4.69 -0.23
CA ALA A 82 14.65 3.37 -0.84
C ALA A 82 14.40 3.49 -2.35
N ARG A 83 14.89 2.52 -3.11
CA ARG A 83 14.75 2.46 -4.58
C ARG A 83 13.93 1.24 -5.00
N ALA A 84 13.13 1.42 -6.04
CA ALA A 84 12.34 0.34 -6.62
C ALA A 84 13.23 -0.74 -7.22
N GLY A 85 12.93 -2.00 -6.89
CA GLY A 85 13.44 -3.17 -7.58
C GLY A 85 12.55 -3.56 -8.76
N PRO A 86 12.91 -4.65 -9.48
CA PRO A 86 12.08 -5.15 -10.57
C PRO A 86 10.72 -5.65 -10.09
N VAL A 87 9.70 -5.42 -10.91
CA VAL A 87 8.37 -5.98 -10.69
C VAL A 87 8.42 -7.49 -10.91
N ARG A 88 7.87 -8.25 -9.96
CA ARG A 88 7.73 -9.70 -10.07
C ARG A 88 6.27 -10.09 -10.02
N THR A 89 5.82 -10.91 -10.95
CA THR A 89 4.48 -11.46 -10.93
C THR A 89 4.49 -12.82 -10.22
N MET A 90 3.55 -12.99 -9.28
CA MET A 90 3.37 -14.22 -8.52
C MET A 90 1.91 -14.65 -8.60
N GLN A 91 1.66 -15.95 -8.74
CA GLN A 91 0.33 -16.53 -8.66
C GLN A 91 0.38 -17.86 -7.92
N ARG A 92 -0.56 -18.11 -7.04
CA ARG A 92 -0.70 -19.38 -6.31
C ARG A 92 -1.98 -20.09 -6.70
N GLY A 93 -1.85 -21.18 -7.42
CA GLY A 93 -2.98 -21.97 -7.89
C GLY A 93 -3.92 -21.12 -8.75
N ARG A 94 -5.21 -21.12 -8.40
CA ARG A 94 -6.27 -20.40 -9.13
C ARG A 94 -6.56 -19.00 -8.59
N ARG A 95 -5.78 -18.53 -7.61
CA ARG A 95 -5.95 -17.19 -7.01
C ARG A 95 -5.50 -16.11 -8.00
N HIS A 96 -5.96 -14.88 -7.76
CA HIS A 96 -5.51 -13.71 -8.52
C HIS A 96 -3.97 -13.62 -8.54
N ALA A 97 -3.43 -13.26 -9.69
CA ALA A 97 -2.02 -12.94 -9.83
C ALA A 97 -1.70 -11.64 -9.07
N VAL A 98 -0.48 -11.50 -8.59
CA VAL A 98 -0.01 -10.32 -7.85
C VAL A 98 1.26 -9.81 -8.47
N ARG A 99 1.29 -8.54 -8.84
CA ARG A 99 2.52 -7.82 -9.17
C ARG A 99 3.12 -7.28 -7.88
N VAL A 100 4.37 -7.63 -7.61
CA VAL A 100 5.09 -7.25 -6.39
C VAL A 100 6.27 -6.37 -6.76
N THR A 101 6.29 -5.17 -6.19
CA THR A 101 7.43 -4.24 -6.24
C THR A 101 7.98 -4.04 -4.83
N GLU A 102 9.26 -4.32 -4.64
CA GLU A 102 9.97 -4.04 -3.39
C GLU A 102 10.85 -2.80 -3.58
N TYR A 103 10.69 -1.82 -2.70
CA TYR A 103 11.59 -0.68 -2.60
C TYR A 103 12.59 -0.95 -1.48
N LYS A 104 13.88 -0.91 -1.82
CA LYS A 104 14.95 -1.31 -0.90
C LYS A 104 15.88 -0.15 -0.56
N ALA A 105 16.24 -0.07 0.71
CA ALA A 105 17.34 0.74 1.19
C ALA A 105 18.31 -0.15 1.98
N ARG A 106 19.62 0.00 1.75
CA ARG A 106 20.68 -0.79 2.43
C ARG A 106 20.41 -2.30 2.39
N GLY A 107 19.97 -2.81 1.24
CA GLY A 107 19.67 -4.24 1.03
C GLY A 107 18.38 -4.76 1.68
N ARG A 108 17.61 -3.93 2.38
CA ARG A 108 16.37 -4.31 3.06
C ARG A 108 15.16 -3.69 2.39
N ALA A 109 14.08 -4.47 2.22
CA ALA A 109 12.80 -3.95 1.76
C ALA A 109 12.22 -3.01 2.84
N GLN A 110 11.98 -1.76 2.46
CA GLN A 110 11.34 -0.73 3.27
C GLN A 110 9.87 -0.59 2.89
N VAL A 111 9.55 -0.71 1.60
CA VAL A 111 8.19 -0.72 1.10
C VAL A 111 7.98 -1.95 0.23
N THR A 112 6.84 -2.60 0.40
CA THR A 112 6.39 -3.69 -0.48
C THR A 112 5.01 -3.34 -1.02
N LEU A 113 4.94 -3.05 -2.31
CA LEU A 113 3.69 -2.82 -3.04
C LEU A 113 3.24 -4.15 -3.68
N ARG A 114 1.99 -4.52 -3.45
CA ARG A 114 1.32 -5.69 -4.03
C ARG A 114 0.06 -5.24 -4.74
N GLU A 115 0.12 -5.21 -6.07
CA GLU A 115 -1.04 -4.95 -6.92
C GLU A 115 -1.66 -6.28 -7.32
N ILE A 116 -2.93 -6.48 -6.92
CA ILE A 116 -3.66 -7.73 -7.11
C ILE A 116 -4.48 -7.63 -8.39
N VAL A 117 -4.14 -8.44 -9.39
CA VAL A 117 -4.72 -8.37 -10.73
C VAL A 117 -6.19 -8.76 -10.69
N GLY A 118 -7.06 -7.89 -11.21
CA GLY A 118 -8.51 -8.11 -11.30
C GLY A 118 -9.28 -7.96 -10.00
N LEU A 119 -8.63 -7.67 -8.87
CA LEU A 119 -9.31 -7.40 -7.61
C LEU A 119 -9.94 -6.00 -7.65
N GLY A 120 -11.24 -5.92 -7.32
CA GLY A 120 -11.97 -4.67 -7.09
C GLY A 120 -11.70 -4.09 -5.70
N HIS A 121 -12.63 -3.21 -5.24
CA HIS A 121 -12.58 -2.67 -3.87
C HIS A 121 -13.08 -3.71 -2.86
N ALA A 122 -12.22 -4.67 -2.54
CA ALA A 122 -12.57 -5.81 -1.69
C ALA A 122 -11.36 -6.28 -0.87
N TRP A 123 -11.62 -6.83 0.31
CA TRP A 123 -10.60 -7.50 1.11
C TRP A 123 -10.13 -8.76 0.40
N SER A 124 -8.90 -8.82 0.05
CA SER A 124 -8.30 -9.92 -0.70
C SER A 124 -8.19 -11.19 0.14
N GLY A 125 -8.72 -12.30 -0.35
CA GLY A 125 -8.75 -13.58 0.35
C GLY A 125 -9.76 -13.63 1.51
N GLY A 126 -10.76 -12.75 1.50
CA GLY A 126 -11.82 -12.72 2.51
C GLY A 126 -12.85 -13.84 2.32
N ALA A 127 -13.81 -13.92 3.25
CA ALA A 127 -14.86 -14.92 3.23
C ALA A 127 -15.80 -14.73 2.02
N PRO A 128 -16.29 -15.81 1.39
CA PRO A 128 -17.25 -15.71 0.30
C PRO A 128 -18.61 -15.18 0.80
N GLY A 129 -19.33 -14.48 -0.10
CA GLY A 129 -20.69 -13.98 0.17
C GLY A 129 -20.78 -12.71 1.02
N LEU A 130 -19.64 -12.13 1.42
CA LEU A 130 -19.62 -10.84 2.12
C LEU A 130 -19.36 -9.69 1.14
N ASN A 131 -19.99 -8.55 1.41
CA ASN A 131 -19.70 -7.31 0.68
C ASN A 131 -18.22 -6.91 0.88
N TYR A 132 -17.60 -6.38 -0.16
CA TYR A 132 -16.19 -5.99 -0.15
C TYR A 132 -15.22 -7.12 0.28
N SER A 133 -15.52 -8.35 -0.14
CA SER A 133 -14.73 -9.54 0.14
C SER A 133 -14.53 -10.35 -1.13
N ASP A 134 -13.30 -10.71 -1.47
CA ASP A 134 -12.99 -11.54 -2.63
C ASP A 134 -12.18 -12.77 -2.20
N PRO A 135 -12.81 -13.97 -2.19
CA PRO A 135 -12.15 -15.21 -1.78
C PRO A 135 -11.09 -15.69 -2.77
N ALA A 136 -11.11 -15.20 -4.03
CA ALA A 136 -10.12 -15.58 -5.05
C ALA A 136 -8.80 -14.81 -4.92
N GLY A 137 -8.74 -13.76 -4.10
CA GLY A 137 -7.51 -13.03 -3.84
C GLY A 137 -6.51 -13.81 -2.97
N PRO A 138 -5.24 -13.39 -2.95
CA PRO A 138 -4.32 -13.84 -1.93
C PRO A 138 -4.82 -13.41 -0.55
N ASP A 139 -4.57 -14.23 0.48
CA ASP A 139 -5.00 -13.94 1.85
C ASP A 139 -4.27 -12.72 2.42
N ALA A 140 -4.95 -11.57 2.40
CA ALA A 140 -4.40 -10.30 2.87
C ALA A 140 -4.09 -10.34 4.37
N SER A 141 -4.92 -10.99 5.19
CA SER A 141 -4.70 -11.11 6.63
C SER A 141 -3.40 -11.86 6.94
N SER A 142 -3.18 -12.98 6.28
CA SER A 142 -1.93 -13.75 6.40
C SER A 142 -0.72 -12.97 5.89
N LEU A 143 -0.86 -12.20 4.81
CA LEU A 143 0.21 -11.37 4.26
C LEU A 143 0.60 -10.24 5.21
N VAL A 144 -0.40 -9.55 5.77
CA VAL A 144 -0.20 -8.49 6.77
C VAL A 144 0.47 -9.06 8.01
N TRP A 145 -0.06 -10.17 8.55
CA TRP A 145 0.53 -10.81 9.72
C TRP A 145 1.98 -11.24 9.48
N ALA A 146 2.27 -11.91 8.37
CA ALA A 146 3.61 -12.34 8.04
C ALA A 146 4.58 -11.17 7.83
N PHE A 147 4.10 -10.02 7.34
CA PHE A 147 4.90 -8.81 7.21
C PHE A 147 5.22 -8.21 8.59
N VAL A 148 4.21 -8.00 9.42
CA VAL A 148 4.36 -7.37 10.75
C VAL A 148 5.20 -8.25 11.67
N ALA A 149 4.95 -9.56 11.72
CA ALA A 149 5.69 -10.51 12.56
C ALA A 149 7.21 -10.51 12.27
N ARG A 150 7.61 -10.27 11.01
CA ARG A 150 9.01 -10.12 10.63
C ARG A 150 9.67 -8.86 11.20
N GLN A 151 8.90 -7.81 11.44
CA GLN A 151 9.43 -6.58 12.01
C GLN A 151 9.63 -6.70 13.53
N PHE A 152 8.74 -7.40 14.22
CA PHE A 152 8.90 -7.69 15.66
C PHE A 152 10.16 -8.49 15.99
N LYS A 153 10.58 -9.40 15.11
CA LYS A 153 11.80 -10.21 15.31
C LYS A 153 13.11 -9.42 15.17
N LYS A 154 13.04 -8.14 14.82
CA LYS A 154 14.21 -7.28 14.60
C LYS A 154 14.42 -6.27 15.73
N ILE A 155 13.53 -6.26 16.70
CA ILE A 155 13.62 -5.48 17.95
C ILE A 155 14.26 -6.37 19.02
#